data_73b8232ca1653e3372611323ec488e3f
#
_entry.id   73b8232ca1653e3372611323ec488e3f
#
_cell.length_a   1.000
_cell.length_b   1.000
_cell.length_c   1.000
_cell.angle_alpha   90.00
_cell.angle_beta   90.00
_cell.angle_gamma   90.00
#
_symmetry.space_group_name_H-M   'P 1'
#
loop_
_entity.id
_entity.type
_entity.pdbx_description
1 polymer ?
#
loop_
_entity_poly.entity_id
_entity_poly.type
_entity_poly.pdbx_seq_one_letter_code
_entity_poly.pdbx_strand_id
1 'polypeptide(L)'
;MEREKFSSRIGFILISAGCAIGLGNVWRFPYITGKYGGAAFVLIYLFFLLVLGLPIMVMEFSVGRASQKSIATSFNVLEPKGTKWHIYRYFGMAGNYLLMMFYTTIGGWMLAYFVKMIKGDFAGLNPDGVGAEFANLTTDMPTMIFWMAVIVVIGFLVCSMGLQSGVERINKIMMVVLLGLMVVLAINSCLLPGASEGLKFYLLPDFRKLIDAGISEVVFAAMGQAFFTLSLGIGALAIFGSYIGKERKLTGEAINITILDTSVALIAGLIIFPACFAFDINPGEGPGLVFVTLPNVFNEMKGGRLWGSLFFLFMTFAALSTIIAVFQNIISFAQDLWNWSLKKAVLINGVAIFVLSLPCIFGMTIWSDFTILGKQIMDLEDFLVSNNMLPLGSLVYLLFCVNKYGWGWENFLKEANTGAGISFPKKMRVYLTFVLPIVVFYIFIQGYWSLFAGLK
;
A
#
# COMPACT_ATOMS: atom_id res chain seq x y z
N MET A 1 21.35 0.34 -22.01
CA MET A 1 20.36 1.41 -22.24
C MET A 1 20.47 2.42 -21.10
N GLU A 2 20.47 3.70 -21.40
CA GLU A 2 20.36 4.73 -20.38
C GLU A 2 19.00 4.63 -19.68
N ARG A 3 18.98 4.79 -18.35
CA ARG A 3 17.75 4.67 -17.56
C ARG A 3 16.86 5.88 -17.83
N GLU A 4 15.58 5.67 -18.17
CA GLU A 4 14.61 6.77 -18.22
C GLU A 4 14.59 7.51 -16.88
N LYS A 5 14.37 8.82 -16.92
CA LYS A 5 14.25 9.66 -15.71
C LYS A 5 12.86 10.30 -15.68
N PHE A 6 12.40 10.64 -14.48
CA PHE A 6 11.19 11.43 -14.33
C PHE A 6 11.35 12.82 -14.97
N SER A 7 10.27 13.31 -15.57
CA SER A 7 10.27 14.64 -16.21
C SER A 7 10.34 15.77 -15.18
N SER A 8 9.91 15.51 -13.93
CA SER A 8 9.85 16.51 -12.87
C SER A 8 9.96 15.90 -11.46
N ARG A 9 10.44 16.71 -10.49
CA ARG A 9 10.46 16.35 -9.08
C ARG A 9 9.07 16.05 -8.54
N ILE A 10 8.08 16.84 -8.92
CA ILE A 10 6.68 16.62 -8.51
C ILE A 10 6.18 15.29 -9.06
N GLY A 11 6.55 14.93 -10.30
CA GLY A 11 6.28 13.62 -10.88
C GLY A 11 6.82 12.49 -10.01
N PHE A 12 8.09 12.56 -9.62
CA PHE A 12 8.70 11.58 -8.71
C PHE A 12 7.95 11.46 -7.38
N ILE A 13 7.67 12.60 -6.72
CA ILE A 13 6.98 12.60 -5.42
C ILE A 13 5.60 11.99 -5.54
N LEU A 14 4.80 12.41 -6.54
CA LEU A 14 3.42 11.93 -6.71
C LEU A 14 3.35 10.46 -7.12
N ILE A 15 4.30 9.94 -7.91
CA ILE A 15 4.32 8.52 -8.27
C ILE A 15 4.77 7.67 -7.09
N SER A 16 5.84 8.09 -6.40
CA SER A 16 6.32 7.35 -5.22
C SER A 16 5.29 7.38 -4.09
N ALA A 17 4.63 8.51 -3.90
CA ALA A 17 3.49 8.60 -2.99
C ALA A 17 2.30 7.77 -3.48
N GLY A 18 1.99 7.76 -4.78
CA GLY A 18 0.93 6.92 -5.36
C GLY A 18 1.21 5.42 -5.24
N CYS A 19 2.47 5.01 -5.14
CA CYS A 19 2.83 3.63 -4.80
C CYS A 19 2.51 3.29 -3.34
N ALA A 20 2.76 4.23 -2.44
CA ALA A 20 2.46 4.10 -1.01
C ALA A 20 0.94 4.30 -0.75
N ILE A 21 0.35 5.36 -1.32
CA ILE A 21 -1.08 5.69 -1.18
C ILE A 21 -1.93 4.67 -1.92
N GLY A 22 -2.50 3.75 -1.17
CA GLY A 22 -3.34 2.70 -1.70
C GLY A 22 -4.42 2.28 -0.71
N LEU A 23 -4.88 1.05 -0.84
CA LEU A 23 -5.87 0.46 0.08
C LEU A 23 -5.37 0.42 1.53
N GLY A 24 -4.05 0.46 1.74
CA GLY A 24 -3.43 0.59 3.05
C GLY A 24 -3.84 1.83 3.82
N ASN A 25 -3.98 2.97 3.11
CA ASN A 25 -4.34 4.26 3.70
C ASN A 25 -5.84 4.45 3.82
N VAL A 26 -6.59 4.02 2.80
CA VAL A 26 -7.99 4.38 2.66
C VAL A 26 -8.96 3.31 3.14
N TRP A 27 -8.47 2.09 3.36
CA TRP A 27 -9.24 0.97 3.87
C TRP A 27 -8.63 0.37 5.15
N ARG A 28 -7.38 -0.15 5.07
CA ARG A 28 -6.75 -0.85 6.20
C ARG A 28 -6.51 0.08 7.40
N PHE A 29 -5.98 1.28 7.15
CA PHE A 29 -5.70 2.23 8.23
C PHE A 29 -6.96 2.67 9.00
N PRO A 30 -8.08 3.10 8.37
CA PRO A 30 -9.31 3.40 9.10
C PRO A 30 -9.85 2.20 9.87
N TYR A 31 -9.87 1.01 9.27
CA TYR A 31 -10.32 -0.20 9.93
C TYR A 31 -9.51 -0.50 11.20
N ILE A 32 -8.18 -0.53 11.11
CA ILE A 32 -7.32 -0.81 12.26
C ILE A 32 -7.43 0.30 13.31
N THR A 33 -7.52 1.55 12.89
CA THR A 33 -7.74 2.70 13.77
C THR A 33 -9.07 2.58 14.52
N GLY A 34 -10.14 2.17 13.85
CA GLY A 34 -11.44 1.91 14.46
C GLY A 34 -11.38 0.79 15.50
N LYS A 35 -10.70 -0.30 15.17
CA LYS A 35 -10.52 -1.48 16.04
C LYS A 35 -9.72 -1.17 17.32
N TYR A 36 -8.69 -0.32 17.23
CA TYR A 36 -7.70 -0.13 18.30
C TYR A 36 -7.77 1.24 19.00
N GLY A 37 -8.93 1.88 19.02
CA GLY A 37 -9.20 3.05 19.88
C GLY A 37 -8.89 4.42 19.26
N GLY A 38 -8.99 4.56 17.95
CA GLY A 38 -9.01 5.87 17.30
C GLY A 38 -7.68 6.62 17.38
N ALA A 39 -7.73 7.87 17.86
CA ALA A 39 -6.58 8.79 17.89
C ALA A 39 -5.35 8.24 18.64
N ALA A 40 -5.53 7.44 19.69
CA ALA A 40 -4.42 6.86 20.44
C ALA A 40 -3.60 5.89 19.58
N PHE A 41 -4.27 5.06 18.76
CA PHE A 41 -3.60 4.20 17.76
C PHE A 41 -2.85 5.03 16.72
N VAL A 42 -3.47 6.11 16.22
CA VAL A 42 -2.84 6.99 15.22
C VAL A 42 -1.51 7.55 15.71
N LEU A 43 -1.42 7.98 16.98
CA LEU A 43 -0.16 8.48 17.54
C LEU A 43 0.94 7.42 17.55
N ILE A 44 0.62 6.17 17.94
CA ILE A 44 1.59 5.06 17.93
C ILE A 44 2.01 4.72 16.51
N TYR A 45 1.06 4.68 15.57
CA TYR A 45 1.35 4.47 14.16
C TYR A 45 2.29 5.54 13.59
N LEU A 46 2.03 6.82 13.84
CA LEU A 46 2.90 7.93 13.39
C LEU A 46 4.31 7.83 13.97
N PHE A 47 4.42 7.43 15.23
CA PHE A 47 5.74 7.18 15.85
C PHE A 47 6.50 6.09 15.07
N PHE A 48 5.89 4.93 14.82
CA PHE A 48 6.56 3.85 14.10
C PHE A 48 6.81 4.18 12.62
N LEU A 49 5.93 4.93 11.99
CA LEU A 49 6.15 5.40 10.62
C LEU A 49 7.44 6.22 10.49
N LEU A 50 7.72 7.10 11.47
CA LEU A 50 8.93 7.93 11.49
C LEU A 50 10.18 7.11 11.88
N VAL A 51 10.05 6.21 12.86
CA VAL A 51 11.20 5.51 13.44
C VAL A 51 11.59 4.28 12.61
N LEU A 52 10.62 3.54 12.06
CA LEU A 52 10.85 2.36 11.24
C LEU A 52 10.76 2.68 9.74
N GLY A 53 9.65 3.24 9.32
CA GLY A 53 9.31 3.40 7.90
C GLY A 53 10.25 4.35 7.16
N LEU A 54 10.40 5.57 7.66
CA LEU A 54 11.20 6.61 6.99
C LEU A 54 12.67 6.22 6.76
N PRO A 55 13.42 5.65 7.74
CA PRO A 55 14.80 5.24 7.50
C PRO A 55 14.93 4.16 6.43
N ILE A 56 14.05 3.16 6.44
CA ILE A 56 14.07 2.06 5.46
C ILE A 56 13.73 2.58 4.06
N MET A 57 12.76 3.49 3.95
CA MET A 57 12.43 4.17 2.69
C MET A 57 13.66 4.88 2.09
N VAL A 58 14.41 5.62 2.90
CA VAL A 58 15.65 6.29 2.43
C VAL A 58 16.68 5.26 1.97
N MET A 59 16.81 4.11 2.64
CA MET A 59 17.72 3.04 2.23
C MET A 59 17.31 2.42 0.90
N GLU A 60 16.04 2.12 0.73
CA GLU A 60 15.49 1.54 -0.50
C GLU A 60 15.67 2.49 -1.70
N PHE A 61 15.35 3.77 -1.54
CA PHE A 61 15.65 4.80 -2.55
C PHE A 61 17.16 4.91 -2.84
N SER A 62 18.02 4.82 -1.81
CA SER A 62 19.47 4.92 -1.99
C SER A 62 20.03 3.77 -2.84
N VAL A 63 19.57 2.54 -2.60
CA VAL A 63 19.95 1.36 -3.39
C VAL A 63 19.50 1.53 -4.85
N GLY A 64 18.28 1.98 -5.08
CA GLY A 64 17.78 2.25 -6.42
C GLY A 64 18.56 3.34 -7.14
N ARG A 65 18.80 4.50 -6.48
CA ARG A 65 19.48 5.63 -7.09
C ARG A 65 20.95 5.37 -7.36
N ALA A 66 21.64 4.68 -6.44
CA ALA A 66 23.07 4.34 -6.62
C ALA A 66 23.29 3.33 -7.74
N SER A 67 22.41 2.33 -7.87
CA SER A 67 22.53 1.29 -8.88
C SER A 67 21.98 1.70 -10.25
N GLN A 68 21.02 2.64 -10.31
CA GLN A 68 20.22 2.97 -11.50
C GLN A 68 19.53 1.74 -12.09
N LYS A 69 19.12 0.79 -11.23
CA LYS A 69 18.51 -0.50 -11.59
C LYS A 69 17.31 -0.82 -10.73
N SER A 70 16.43 -1.69 -11.26
CA SER A 70 15.40 -2.33 -10.47
C SER A 70 16.01 -3.34 -9.49
N ILE A 71 15.17 -3.91 -8.62
CA ILE A 71 15.57 -4.97 -7.68
C ILE A 71 16.23 -6.18 -8.39
N ALA A 72 15.96 -6.37 -9.69
CA ALA A 72 16.53 -7.43 -10.50
C ALA A 72 18.07 -7.48 -10.47
N THR A 73 18.68 -6.31 -10.54
CA THR A 73 20.14 -6.18 -10.68
C THR A 73 20.77 -5.14 -9.77
N SER A 74 19.97 -4.39 -8.97
CA SER A 74 20.47 -3.34 -8.08
C SER A 74 21.50 -3.83 -7.07
N PHE A 75 21.22 -4.97 -6.43
CA PHE A 75 22.13 -5.59 -5.48
C PHE A 75 23.40 -6.08 -6.15
N ASN A 76 23.33 -6.69 -7.35
CA ASN A 76 24.52 -7.11 -8.11
C ASN A 76 25.50 -5.96 -8.38
N VAL A 77 24.97 -4.75 -8.64
CA VAL A 77 25.80 -3.58 -8.95
C VAL A 77 26.51 -3.07 -7.70
N LEU A 78 25.89 -3.18 -6.54
CA LEU A 78 26.35 -2.56 -5.29
C LEU A 78 26.99 -3.51 -4.32
N GLU A 79 26.77 -4.82 -4.44
CA GLU A 79 27.30 -5.81 -3.50
C GLU A 79 28.83 -5.96 -3.60
N PRO A 80 29.53 -6.23 -2.48
CA PRO A 80 30.93 -6.58 -2.52
C PRO A 80 31.17 -7.91 -3.25
N LYS A 81 32.31 -8.04 -3.94
CA LYS A 81 32.68 -9.26 -4.65
C LYS A 81 32.66 -10.48 -3.71
N GLY A 82 32.05 -11.55 -4.16
CA GLY A 82 31.95 -12.83 -3.43
C GLY A 82 30.78 -12.91 -2.46
N THR A 83 29.95 -11.88 -2.32
CA THR A 83 28.70 -11.94 -1.57
C THR A 83 27.54 -12.41 -2.45
N LYS A 84 26.40 -12.71 -1.83
CA LYS A 84 25.22 -13.26 -2.52
C LYS A 84 23.96 -12.46 -2.27
N TRP A 85 24.05 -11.15 -2.02
CA TRP A 85 22.90 -10.30 -1.80
C TRP A 85 21.95 -10.23 -2.99
N HIS A 86 22.46 -10.40 -4.20
CA HIS A 86 21.68 -10.46 -5.43
C HIS A 86 20.59 -11.55 -5.44
N ILE A 87 20.68 -12.59 -4.61
CA ILE A 87 19.63 -13.63 -4.51
C ILE A 87 18.32 -13.02 -4.04
N TYR A 88 18.37 -11.92 -3.29
CA TYR A 88 17.19 -11.21 -2.82
C TYR A 88 16.22 -10.79 -3.94
N ARG A 89 16.69 -10.61 -5.17
CA ARG A 89 15.84 -10.30 -6.34
C ARG A 89 14.63 -11.23 -6.49
N TYR A 90 14.82 -12.53 -6.25
CA TYR A 90 13.75 -13.52 -6.40
C TYR A 90 12.69 -13.37 -5.32
N PHE A 91 13.13 -13.11 -4.08
CA PHE A 91 12.24 -12.88 -2.95
C PHE A 91 11.43 -11.57 -3.13
N GLY A 92 12.10 -10.48 -3.43
CA GLY A 92 11.43 -9.18 -3.62
C GLY A 92 10.49 -9.21 -4.83
N MET A 93 10.85 -9.89 -5.92
CA MET A 93 9.96 -10.02 -7.08
C MET A 93 8.74 -10.90 -6.77
N ALA A 94 8.93 -12.03 -6.07
CA ALA A 94 7.81 -12.85 -5.61
C ALA A 94 6.82 -12.04 -4.77
N GLY A 95 7.31 -11.13 -3.90
CA GLY A 95 6.46 -10.21 -3.13
C GLY A 95 5.61 -9.28 -4.00
N ASN A 96 6.17 -8.78 -5.12
CA ASN A 96 5.40 -7.95 -6.06
C ASN A 96 4.27 -8.73 -6.75
N TYR A 97 4.55 -9.97 -7.19
CA TYR A 97 3.51 -10.81 -7.80
C TYR A 97 2.45 -11.20 -6.78
N LEU A 98 2.85 -11.68 -5.59
CA LEU A 98 1.92 -12.05 -4.52
C LEU A 98 1.02 -10.86 -4.12
N LEU A 99 1.59 -9.66 -4.00
CA LEU A 99 0.81 -8.45 -3.72
C LEU A 99 -0.24 -8.25 -4.82
N MET A 100 0.13 -8.35 -6.08
CA MET A 100 -0.78 -8.10 -7.19
C MET A 100 -1.85 -9.18 -7.36
N MET A 101 -1.63 -10.40 -6.89
CA MET A 101 -2.60 -11.50 -7.01
C MET A 101 -3.91 -11.17 -6.30
N PHE A 102 -3.89 -10.65 -5.08
CA PHE A 102 -5.10 -10.25 -4.37
C PHE A 102 -5.47 -8.76 -4.59
N TYR A 103 -4.48 -7.89 -4.74
CA TYR A 103 -4.71 -6.46 -4.83
C TYR A 103 -5.47 -6.05 -6.11
N THR A 104 -5.22 -6.73 -7.24
CA THR A 104 -5.98 -6.52 -8.48
C THR A 104 -7.43 -6.95 -8.37
N THR A 105 -7.72 -8.02 -7.60
CA THR A 105 -9.09 -8.46 -7.31
C THR A 105 -9.84 -7.40 -6.50
N ILE A 106 -9.24 -6.87 -5.43
CA ILE A 106 -9.83 -5.80 -4.62
C ILE A 106 -9.98 -4.51 -5.43
N GLY A 107 -9.00 -4.16 -6.27
CA GLY A 107 -9.11 -3.05 -7.21
C GLY A 107 -10.30 -3.20 -8.15
N GLY A 108 -10.55 -4.43 -8.61
CA GLY A 108 -11.74 -4.79 -9.40
C GLY A 108 -13.05 -4.54 -8.64
N TRP A 109 -13.12 -4.88 -7.35
CA TRP A 109 -14.29 -4.59 -6.52
C TRP A 109 -14.56 -3.09 -6.37
N MET A 110 -13.50 -2.29 -6.19
CA MET A 110 -13.64 -0.82 -6.10
C MET A 110 -14.25 -0.24 -7.38
N LEU A 111 -13.76 -0.69 -8.54
CA LEU A 111 -14.31 -0.25 -9.83
C LEU A 111 -15.73 -0.75 -10.07
N ALA A 112 -16.04 -1.99 -9.68
CA ALA A 112 -17.40 -2.54 -9.75
C ALA A 112 -18.37 -1.70 -8.90
N TYR A 113 -17.99 -1.36 -7.68
CA TYR A 113 -18.79 -0.53 -6.78
C TYR A 113 -18.96 0.91 -7.28
N PHE A 114 -17.92 1.48 -7.88
CA PHE A 114 -18.07 2.78 -8.58
C PHE A 114 -19.16 2.72 -9.64
N VAL A 115 -19.16 1.70 -10.48
CA VAL A 115 -20.17 1.53 -11.52
C VAL A 115 -21.56 1.26 -10.93
N LYS A 116 -21.67 0.41 -9.91
CA LYS A 116 -22.94 0.15 -9.20
C LYS A 116 -23.51 1.41 -8.57
N MET A 117 -22.67 2.23 -7.92
CA MET A 117 -23.09 3.52 -7.33
C MET A 117 -23.60 4.50 -8.37
N ILE A 118 -22.90 4.63 -9.52
CA ILE A 118 -23.35 5.50 -10.62
C ILE A 118 -24.69 5.02 -11.19
N LYS A 119 -24.89 3.72 -11.34
CA LYS A 119 -26.16 3.15 -11.83
C LYS A 119 -27.28 3.33 -10.80
N GLY A 120 -26.97 3.40 -9.51
CA GLY A 120 -27.94 3.50 -8.43
C GLY A 120 -28.44 2.15 -7.94
N ASP A 121 -27.65 1.08 -8.12
CA ASP A 121 -28.00 -0.29 -7.75
C ASP A 121 -28.23 -0.46 -6.23
N PHE A 122 -27.70 0.45 -5.40
CA PHE A 122 -27.91 0.47 -3.95
C PHE A 122 -29.13 1.28 -3.50
N ALA A 123 -29.77 2.04 -4.39
CA ALA A 123 -30.84 2.95 -4.01
C ALA A 123 -32.06 2.20 -3.45
N GLY A 124 -32.46 2.54 -2.23
CA GLY A 124 -33.62 1.93 -1.55
C GLY A 124 -33.39 0.53 -0.99
N LEU A 125 -32.14 0.01 -1.03
CA LEU A 125 -31.81 -1.23 -0.34
C LEU A 125 -31.73 -0.98 1.17
N ASN A 126 -32.24 -1.93 1.94
CA ASN A 126 -31.99 -2.00 3.39
C ASN A 126 -30.56 -2.54 3.69
N PRO A 127 -30.07 -2.49 4.92
CA PRO A 127 -28.73 -2.97 5.27
C PRO A 127 -28.44 -4.42 4.84
N ASP A 128 -29.42 -5.32 4.96
CA ASP A 128 -29.28 -6.71 4.51
C ASP A 128 -29.15 -6.81 2.99
N GLY A 129 -29.89 -6.00 2.25
CA GLY A 129 -29.80 -5.89 0.79
C GLY A 129 -28.43 -5.39 0.33
N VAL A 130 -27.86 -4.41 1.01
CA VAL A 130 -26.49 -3.93 0.71
C VAL A 130 -25.45 -5.01 1.05
N GLY A 131 -25.62 -5.74 2.15
CA GLY A 131 -24.78 -6.89 2.48
C GLY A 131 -24.87 -8.00 1.41
N ALA A 132 -26.09 -8.27 0.91
CA ALA A 132 -26.31 -9.24 -0.17
C ALA A 132 -25.62 -8.83 -1.48
N GLU A 133 -25.58 -7.53 -1.81
CA GLU A 133 -24.84 -7.02 -2.99
C GLU A 133 -23.35 -7.33 -2.93
N PHE A 134 -22.73 -7.23 -1.73
CA PHE A 134 -21.33 -7.60 -1.55
C PHE A 134 -21.14 -9.12 -1.62
N ALA A 135 -22.00 -9.89 -0.95
CA ALA A 135 -21.98 -11.35 -1.03
C ALA A 135 -22.14 -11.84 -2.48
N ASN A 136 -23.08 -11.27 -3.24
CA ASN A 136 -23.28 -11.60 -4.64
C ASN A 136 -22.04 -11.29 -5.48
N LEU A 137 -21.39 -10.13 -5.28
CA LEU A 137 -20.16 -9.79 -6.00
C LEU A 137 -19.03 -10.79 -5.71
N THR A 138 -18.85 -11.19 -4.45
CA THR A 138 -17.75 -12.06 -4.02
C THR A 138 -17.99 -13.54 -4.26
N THR A 139 -19.20 -13.94 -4.63
CA THR A 139 -19.55 -15.32 -5.02
C THR A 139 -19.74 -15.49 -6.53
N ASP A 140 -19.91 -14.41 -7.28
CA ASP A 140 -20.04 -14.45 -8.75
C ASP A 140 -18.65 -14.41 -9.41
N MET A 141 -18.10 -15.59 -9.65
CA MET A 141 -16.77 -15.78 -10.25
C MET A 141 -16.60 -15.04 -11.60
N PRO A 142 -17.53 -15.13 -12.59
CA PRO A 142 -17.38 -14.42 -13.85
C PRO A 142 -17.30 -12.91 -13.69
N THR A 143 -18.13 -12.33 -12.83
CA THR A 143 -18.14 -10.89 -12.54
C THR A 143 -16.85 -10.45 -11.87
N MET A 144 -16.33 -11.22 -10.91
CA MET A 144 -15.03 -10.92 -10.29
C MET A 144 -13.88 -10.98 -11.29
N ILE A 145 -13.83 -12.03 -12.13
CA ILE A 145 -12.80 -12.15 -13.18
C ILE A 145 -12.88 -10.97 -14.15
N PHE A 146 -14.08 -10.57 -14.55
CA PHE A 146 -14.26 -9.44 -15.47
C PHE A 146 -13.68 -8.14 -14.89
N TRP A 147 -14.06 -7.76 -13.66
CA TRP A 147 -13.60 -6.51 -13.07
C TRP A 147 -12.09 -6.53 -12.73
N MET A 148 -11.57 -7.66 -12.27
CA MET A 148 -10.13 -7.86 -12.10
C MET A 148 -9.38 -7.72 -13.42
N ALA A 149 -9.88 -8.35 -14.50
CA ALA A 149 -9.28 -8.24 -15.83
C ALA A 149 -9.27 -6.78 -16.34
N VAL A 150 -10.35 -6.02 -16.12
CA VAL A 150 -10.42 -4.60 -16.49
C VAL A 150 -9.32 -3.80 -15.79
N ILE A 151 -9.13 -3.98 -14.48
CA ILE A 151 -8.09 -3.32 -13.70
C ILE A 151 -6.69 -3.69 -14.20
N VAL A 152 -6.43 -4.97 -14.44
CA VAL A 152 -5.14 -5.46 -14.97
C VAL A 152 -4.84 -4.84 -16.34
N VAL A 153 -5.84 -4.83 -17.23
CA VAL A 153 -5.70 -4.23 -18.57
C VAL A 153 -5.43 -2.73 -18.48
N ILE A 154 -6.19 -1.98 -17.67
CA ILE A 154 -5.95 -0.53 -17.48
C ILE A 154 -4.54 -0.29 -16.97
N GLY A 155 -4.09 -1.01 -15.93
CA GLY A 155 -2.77 -0.83 -15.36
C GLY A 155 -1.63 -1.09 -16.36
N PHE A 156 -1.70 -2.21 -17.10
CA PHE A 156 -0.67 -2.52 -18.12
C PHE A 156 -0.75 -1.64 -19.35
N LEU A 157 -1.93 -1.16 -19.76
CA LEU A 157 -2.06 -0.16 -20.81
C LEU A 157 -1.33 1.14 -20.43
N VAL A 158 -1.51 1.62 -19.21
CA VAL A 158 -0.79 2.81 -18.72
C VAL A 158 0.73 2.58 -18.75
N CYS A 159 1.20 1.44 -18.26
CA CYS A 159 2.62 1.10 -18.27
C CYS A 159 3.18 0.94 -19.71
N SER A 160 2.36 0.48 -20.66
CA SER A 160 2.77 0.31 -22.07
C SER A 160 3.10 1.62 -22.78
N MET A 161 2.59 2.74 -22.27
CA MET A 161 2.87 4.08 -22.78
C MET A 161 4.26 4.62 -22.34
N GLY A 162 5.00 3.86 -21.51
CA GLY A 162 6.31 4.22 -20.96
C GLY A 162 6.22 5.05 -19.67
N LEU A 163 7.41 5.35 -19.11
CA LEU A 163 7.49 6.01 -17.79
C LEU A 163 6.90 7.42 -17.78
N GLN A 164 7.35 8.29 -18.68
CA GLN A 164 6.96 9.72 -18.67
C GLN A 164 5.54 9.93 -19.20
N SER A 165 5.22 9.35 -20.35
CA SER A 165 3.95 9.57 -21.05
C SER A 165 2.77 8.81 -20.40
N GLY A 166 3.03 7.63 -19.85
CA GLY A 166 2.05 6.77 -19.21
C GLY A 166 2.07 6.94 -17.68
N VAL A 167 3.03 6.27 -17.03
CA VAL A 167 3.06 6.12 -15.57
C VAL A 167 3.09 7.48 -14.87
N GLU A 168 4.01 8.37 -15.24
CA GLU A 168 4.15 9.68 -14.59
C GLU A 168 2.94 10.58 -14.84
N ARG A 169 2.53 10.71 -16.09
CA ARG A 169 1.45 11.64 -16.46
C ARG A 169 0.12 11.21 -15.86
N ILE A 170 -0.23 9.93 -15.98
CA ILE A 170 -1.51 9.42 -15.51
C ILE A 170 -1.59 9.40 -13.98
N ASN A 171 -0.52 8.93 -13.30
CA ASN A 171 -0.47 9.00 -11.84
C ASN A 171 -0.56 10.44 -11.32
N LYS A 172 0.09 11.41 -11.96
CA LYS A 172 -0.05 12.82 -11.57
C LYS A 172 -1.51 13.29 -11.60
N ILE A 173 -2.21 13.00 -12.71
CA ILE A 173 -3.63 13.38 -12.86
C ILE A 173 -4.47 12.68 -11.79
N MET A 174 -4.31 11.36 -11.66
CA MET A 174 -5.06 10.56 -10.68
C MET A 174 -4.82 11.06 -9.25
N MET A 175 -3.58 11.34 -8.86
CA MET A 175 -3.25 11.81 -7.51
C MET A 175 -3.82 13.20 -7.22
N VAL A 176 -3.80 14.13 -8.18
CA VAL A 176 -4.42 15.45 -8.00
C VAL A 176 -5.94 15.33 -7.83
N VAL A 177 -6.59 14.53 -8.68
CA VAL A 177 -8.04 14.29 -8.58
C VAL A 177 -8.36 13.58 -7.27
N LEU A 178 -7.60 12.55 -6.88
CA LEU A 178 -7.75 11.82 -5.62
C LEU A 178 -7.71 12.78 -4.42
N LEU A 179 -6.68 13.63 -4.33
CA LEU A 179 -6.55 14.58 -3.24
C LEU A 179 -7.71 15.60 -3.22
N GLY A 180 -8.16 16.07 -4.38
CA GLY A 180 -9.33 16.94 -4.50
C GLY A 180 -10.61 16.27 -4.02
N LEU A 181 -10.85 15.03 -4.44
CA LEU A 181 -12.01 14.23 -4.00
C LEU A 181 -11.99 14.00 -2.49
N MET A 182 -10.83 13.67 -1.92
CA MET A 182 -10.69 13.48 -0.48
C MET A 182 -11.07 14.70 0.32
N VAL A 183 -10.62 15.88 -0.09
CA VAL A 183 -10.97 17.15 0.61
C VAL A 183 -12.48 17.38 0.57
N VAL A 184 -13.09 17.19 -0.59
CA VAL A 184 -14.55 17.37 -0.77
C VAL A 184 -15.33 16.36 0.08
N LEU A 185 -14.93 15.08 0.08
CA LEU A 185 -15.57 14.04 0.87
C LEU A 185 -15.39 14.27 2.38
N ALA A 186 -14.19 14.68 2.83
CA ALA A 186 -13.92 14.95 4.23
C ALA A 186 -14.75 16.14 4.75
N ILE A 187 -14.85 17.23 3.98
CA ILE A 187 -15.71 18.37 4.32
C ILE A 187 -17.16 17.91 4.44
N ASN A 188 -17.66 17.16 3.46
CA ASN A 188 -19.03 16.64 3.52
C ASN A 188 -19.27 15.77 4.76
N SER A 189 -18.39 14.80 5.05
CA SER A 189 -18.50 13.92 6.22
C SER A 189 -18.47 14.68 7.56
N CYS A 190 -17.59 15.67 7.68
CA CYS A 190 -17.48 16.47 8.90
C CYS A 190 -18.69 17.38 9.13
N LEU A 191 -19.47 17.70 8.09
CA LEU A 191 -20.67 18.53 8.17
C LEU A 191 -21.95 17.72 8.43
N LEU A 192 -21.89 16.39 8.47
CA LEU A 192 -23.04 15.55 8.76
C LEU A 192 -23.57 15.79 10.19
N PRO A 193 -24.90 15.78 10.40
CA PRO A 193 -25.48 15.76 11.74
C PRO A 193 -24.99 14.52 12.50
N GLY A 194 -24.44 14.71 13.72
CA GLY A 194 -23.88 13.59 14.50
C GLY A 194 -22.40 13.31 14.27
N ALA A 195 -21.74 13.95 13.29
CA ALA A 195 -20.32 13.75 12.99
C ALA A 195 -19.36 14.06 14.15
N SER A 196 -19.79 14.89 15.12
CA SER A 196 -18.97 15.34 16.26
C SER A 196 -18.41 14.19 17.11
N GLU A 197 -19.16 13.12 17.29
CA GLU A 197 -18.71 11.95 18.07
C GLU A 197 -17.59 11.19 17.32
N GLY A 198 -17.73 11.03 16.01
CA GLY A 198 -16.69 10.44 15.15
C GLY A 198 -15.42 11.29 15.10
N LEU A 199 -15.56 12.62 15.06
CA LEU A 199 -14.43 13.55 15.15
C LEU A 199 -13.72 13.44 16.52
N LYS A 200 -14.46 13.38 17.63
CA LYS A 200 -13.88 13.17 18.96
C LYS A 200 -13.12 11.85 19.03
N PHE A 201 -13.74 10.75 18.57
CA PHE A 201 -13.11 9.44 18.54
C PHE A 201 -11.79 9.44 17.75
N TYR A 202 -11.77 10.13 16.62
CA TYR A 202 -10.63 10.13 15.72
C TYR A 202 -9.54 11.15 16.06
N LEU A 203 -9.87 12.26 16.71
CA LEU A 203 -8.93 13.35 16.98
C LEU A 203 -8.51 13.46 18.44
N LEU A 204 -9.30 12.93 19.38
CA LEU A 204 -9.00 12.98 20.82
C LEU A 204 -8.51 11.62 21.31
N PRO A 205 -7.24 11.49 21.76
CA PRO A 205 -6.68 10.22 22.18
C PRO A 205 -7.35 9.68 23.47
N ASP A 206 -7.89 8.46 23.40
CA ASP A 206 -8.35 7.70 24.55
C ASP A 206 -7.45 6.47 24.78
N PHE A 207 -6.50 6.62 25.68
CA PHE A 207 -5.56 5.54 26.00
C PHE A 207 -6.18 4.37 26.77
N ARG A 208 -7.39 4.53 27.35
CA ARG A 208 -8.09 3.43 28.03
C ARG A 208 -8.53 2.38 27.02
N LYS A 209 -9.15 2.80 25.94
CA LYS A 209 -9.54 1.91 24.83
C LYS A 209 -8.35 1.16 24.24
N LEU A 210 -7.20 1.79 24.19
CA LEU A 210 -5.96 1.17 23.73
C LEU A 210 -5.46 0.08 24.69
N ILE A 211 -5.56 0.33 26.02
CA ILE A 211 -5.19 -0.65 27.05
C ILE A 211 -6.14 -1.84 27.02
N ASP A 212 -7.44 -1.60 26.87
CA ASP A 212 -8.49 -2.62 26.79
C ASP A 212 -8.31 -3.53 25.55
N ALA A 213 -7.85 -2.97 24.43
CA ALA A 213 -7.51 -3.71 23.22
C ALA A 213 -6.22 -4.54 23.30
N GLY A 214 -5.41 -4.33 24.33
CA GLY A 214 -4.11 -5.00 24.52
C GLY A 214 -2.93 -4.24 23.88
N ILE A 215 -2.08 -3.64 24.71
CA ILE A 215 -0.95 -2.80 24.27
C ILE A 215 -0.05 -3.52 23.25
N SER A 216 0.26 -4.81 23.47
CA SER A 216 1.11 -5.60 22.57
C SER A 216 0.48 -5.74 21.18
N GLU A 217 -0.82 -5.98 21.10
CA GLU A 217 -1.56 -6.11 19.84
C GLU A 217 -1.61 -4.79 19.06
N VAL A 218 -1.87 -3.69 19.78
CA VAL A 218 -1.93 -2.35 19.21
C VAL A 218 -0.56 -1.93 18.65
N VAL A 219 0.51 -2.14 19.42
CA VAL A 219 1.89 -1.84 18.99
C VAL A 219 2.25 -2.66 17.75
N PHE A 220 1.95 -3.96 17.76
CA PHE A 220 2.20 -4.82 16.60
C PHE A 220 1.43 -4.36 15.36
N ALA A 221 0.13 -4.08 15.51
CA ALA A 221 -0.70 -3.58 14.43
C ALA A 221 -0.19 -2.24 13.85
N ALA A 222 0.26 -1.32 14.72
CA ALA A 222 0.81 -0.04 14.30
C ALA A 222 2.15 -0.17 13.57
N MET A 223 3.04 -1.06 14.03
CA MET A 223 4.27 -1.39 13.33
C MET A 223 4.00 -2.01 11.96
N GLY A 224 3.11 -3.00 11.90
CA GLY A 224 2.70 -3.64 10.64
C GLY A 224 2.08 -2.64 9.65
N GLN A 225 1.24 -1.72 10.14
CA GLN A 225 0.67 -0.67 9.31
C GLN A 225 1.74 0.29 8.76
N ALA A 226 2.77 0.61 9.53
CA ALA A 226 3.87 1.47 9.09
C ALA A 226 4.69 0.85 7.93
N PHE A 227 4.87 -0.48 7.91
CA PHE A 227 5.50 -1.16 6.77
C PHE A 227 4.59 -1.24 5.56
N PHE A 228 3.33 -1.56 5.80
CA PHE A 228 2.35 -1.76 4.73
C PHE A 228 2.06 -0.47 3.98
N THR A 229 1.82 0.63 4.69
CA THR A 229 1.44 1.92 4.08
C THR A 229 2.51 2.45 3.13
N LEU A 230 3.79 2.25 3.43
CA LEU A 230 4.91 2.72 2.61
C LEU A 230 5.38 1.68 1.56
N SER A 231 4.74 0.52 1.48
CA SER A 231 5.09 -0.57 0.54
C SER A 231 6.58 -0.95 0.59
N LEU A 232 7.16 -1.01 1.80
CA LEU A 232 8.59 -1.23 2.01
C LEU A 232 8.99 -2.70 1.79
N GLY A 233 10.22 -2.92 1.38
CA GLY A 233 10.85 -4.24 1.38
C GLY A 233 10.66 -5.06 0.11
N ILE A 234 9.85 -4.66 -0.85
CA ILE A 234 9.66 -5.37 -2.13
C ILE A 234 10.34 -4.70 -3.33
N GLY A 235 11.13 -3.66 -3.09
CA GLY A 235 11.85 -2.94 -4.14
C GLY A 235 10.99 -1.99 -4.96
N ALA A 236 9.74 -1.76 -4.57
CA ALA A 236 8.83 -0.84 -5.25
C ALA A 236 9.33 0.61 -5.19
N LEU A 237 9.92 1.01 -4.06
CA LEU A 237 10.54 2.33 -3.93
C LEU A 237 11.94 2.40 -4.55
N ALA A 238 12.68 1.29 -4.57
CA ALA A 238 13.98 1.23 -5.22
C ALA A 238 13.90 1.52 -6.71
N ILE A 239 12.85 1.00 -7.42
CA ILE A 239 12.69 1.32 -8.84
C ILE A 239 12.49 2.82 -9.05
N PHE A 240 11.68 3.51 -8.22
CA PHE A 240 11.50 4.96 -8.32
C PHE A 240 12.79 5.71 -7.97
N GLY A 241 13.53 5.23 -6.96
CA GLY A 241 14.87 5.72 -6.67
C GLY A 241 15.81 5.67 -7.88
N SER A 242 15.69 4.63 -8.73
CA SER A 242 16.52 4.48 -9.93
C SER A 242 16.23 5.50 -11.05
N TYR A 243 15.10 6.19 -10.99
CA TYR A 243 14.68 7.18 -11.99
C TYR A 243 14.98 8.63 -11.58
N ILE A 244 15.48 8.87 -10.35
CA ILE A 244 15.79 10.22 -9.89
C ILE A 244 17.27 10.55 -10.02
N GLY A 245 17.55 11.85 -10.20
CA GLY A 245 18.92 12.38 -10.24
C GLY A 245 19.53 12.59 -8.85
N LYS A 246 20.70 13.22 -8.83
CA LYS A 246 21.51 13.48 -7.61
C LYS A 246 21.40 14.92 -7.11
N GLU A 247 20.47 15.70 -7.61
CA GLU A 247 20.27 17.12 -7.29
C GLU A 247 19.78 17.31 -5.85
N ARG A 248 19.07 16.31 -5.30
CA ARG A 248 18.44 16.36 -3.98
C ARG A 248 18.87 15.20 -3.09
N LYS A 249 18.96 15.49 -1.79
CA LYS A 249 19.17 14.48 -0.74
C LYS A 249 17.90 13.64 -0.55
N LEU A 250 18.05 12.33 -0.43
CA LEU A 250 16.93 11.40 -0.38
C LEU A 250 16.07 11.53 0.87
N THR A 251 16.64 11.96 1.99
CA THR A 251 15.87 12.15 3.25
C THR A 251 14.75 13.16 3.08
N GLY A 252 15.00 14.29 2.42
CA GLY A 252 13.98 15.30 2.16
C GLY A 252 12.87 14.79 1.23
N GLU A 253 13.23 14.01 0.22
CA GLU A 253 12.26 13.41 -0.70
C GLU A 253 11.40 12.34 0.02
N ALA A 254 12.02 11.50 0.83
CA ALA A 254 11.31 10.50 1.63
C ALA A 254 10.34 11.14 2.64
N ILE A 255 10.75 12.24 3.31
CA ILE A 255 9.87 13.01 4.21
C ILE A 255 8.65 13.55 3.45
N ASN A 256 8.84 14.14 2.26
CA ASN A 256 7.72 14.68 1.48
C ASN A 256 6.73 13.58 1.08
N ILE A 257 7.22 12.41 0.67
CA ILE A 257 6.39 11.27 0.31
C ILE A 257 5.65 10.75 1.54
N THR A 258 6.33 10.60 2.68
CA THR A 258 5.72 10.16 3.95
C THR A 258 4.64 11.13 4.42
N ILE A 259 4.87 12.45 4.33
CA ILE A 259 3.87 13.47 4.68
C ILE A 259 2.64 13.33 3.78
N LEU A 260 2.82 13.17 2.48
CA LEU A 260 1.71 13.02 1.55
C LEU A 260 0.92 11.74 1.80
N ASP A 261 1.61 10.60 1.97
CA ASP A 261 1.03 9.31 2.32
C ASP A 261 0.21 9.38 3.62
N THR A 262 0.81 9.92 4.67
CA THR A 262 0.17 10.09 5.98
C THR A 262 -1.03 11.04 5.91
N SER A 263 -0.93 12.14 5.15
CA SER A 263 -2.04 13.07 4.97
C SER A 263 -3.26 12.37 4.35
N VAL A 264 -3.03 11.49 3.37
CA VAL A 264 -4.11 10.71 2.76
C VAL A 264 -4.73 9.75 3.78
N ALA A 265 -3.94 9.02 4.57
CA ALA A 265 -4.45 8.15 5.63
C ALA A 265 -5.29 8.93 6.66
N LEU A 266 -4.78 10.09 7.11
CA LEU A 266 -5.48 10.92 8.09
C LEU A 266 -6.78 11.52 7.52
N ILE A 267 -6.78 11.98 6.28
CA ILE A 267 -7.99 12.51 5.64
C ILE A 267 -9.02 11.39 5.40
N ALA A 268 -8.57 10.17 5.05
CA ALA A 268 -9.46 9.01 4.92
C ALA A 268 -10.19 8.73 6.25
N GLY A 269 -9.51 8.86 7.39
CA GLY A 269 -10.17 8.80 8.70
C GLY A 269 -11.21 9.89 8.89
N LEU A 270 -10.95 11.13 8.46
CA LEU A 270 -11.93 12.23 8.49
C LEU A 270 -13.13 12.02 7.56
N ILE A 271 -12.98 11.19 6.53
CA ILE A 271 -14.11 10.79 5.68
C ILE A 271 -14.95 9.71 6.38
N ILE A 272 -14.31 8.70 6.96
CA ILE A 272 -14.96 7.48 7.40
C ILE A 272 -15.55 7.62 8.81
N PHE A 273 -14.77 8.07 9.80
CA PHE A 273 -15.24 8.08 11.19
C PHE A 273 -16.44 9.02 11.42
N PRO A 274 -16.43 10.29 10.96
CA PRO A 274 -17.59 11.15 11.13
C PRO A 274 -18.85 10.56 10.45
N ALA A 275 -18.69 9.95 9.27
CA ALA A 275 -19.80 9.33 8.55
C ALA A 275 -20.35 8.09 9.30
N CYS A 276 -19.49 7.20 9.77
CA CYS A 276 -19.91 6.02 10.55
C CYS A 276 -20.68 6.42 11.81
N PHE A 277 -20.15 7.35 12.59
CA PHE A 277 -20.79 7.78 13.84
C PHE A 277 -22.07 8.60 13.61
N ALA A 278 -22.16 9.36 12.51
CA ALA A 278 -23.39 10.10 12.17
C ALA A 278 -24.57 9.15 11.88
N PHE A 279 -24.31 7.90 11.48
CA PHE A 279 -25.32 6.90 11.18
C PHE A 279 -25.30 5.71 12.14
N ASP A 280 -24.67 5.85 13.31
CA ASP A 280 -24.56 4.83 14.37
C ASP A 280 -24.00 3.48 13.90
N ILE A 281 -22.95 3.54 13.07
CA ILE A 281 -22.32 2.36 12.45
C ILE A 281 -20.92 2.15 13.04
N ASN A 282 -20.58 0.88 13.38
CA ASN A 282 -19.28 0.53 13.95
C ASN A 282 -18.18 0.56 12.87
N PRO A 283 -17.12 1.37 13.01
CA PRO A 283 -16.03 1.44 12.03
C PRO A 283 -15.02 0.26 12.10
N GLY A 284 -15.21 -0.70 13.00
CA GLY A 284 -14.27 -1.81 13.24
C GLY A 284 -14.54 -3.11 12.47
N GLU A 285 -15.33 -3.11 11.39
CA GLU A 285 -15.87 -4.31 10.73
C GLU A 285 -15.05 -4.87 9.53
N GLY A 286 -13.78 -4.51 9.39
CA GLY A 286 -12.91 -5.08 8.32
C GLY A 286 -13.34 -4.72 6.89
N PRO A 287 -13.37 -5.71 5.96
CA PRO A 287 -13.82 -5.46 4.58
C PRO A 287 -15.27 -4.96 4.49
N GLY A 288 -16.10 -5.36 5.42
CA GLY A 288 -17.49 -4.88 5.56
C GLY A 288 -17.57 -3.36 5.67
N LEU A 289 -16.58 -2.71 6.29
CA LEU A 289 -16.57 -1.24 6.43
C LEU A 289 -16.73 -0.52 5.08
N VAL A 290 -15.97 -0.92 4.06
CA VAL A 290 -15.99 -0.24 2.76
C VAL A 290 -17.13 -0.70 1.87
N PHE A 291 -17.41 -2.00 1.85
CA PHE A 291 -18.32 -2.59 0.86
C PHE A 291 -19.75 -2.80 1.35
N VAL A 292 -19.96 -2.76 2.67
CA VAL A 292 -21.29 -2.88 3.28
C VAL A 292 -21.66 -1.62 4.07
N THR A 293 -20.80 -1.23 5.01
CA THR A 293 -21.07 -0.14 5.94
C THR A 293 -21.21 1.21 5.23
N LEU A 294 -20.21 1.60 4.43
CA LEU A 294 -20.25 2.91 3.73
C LEU A 294 -21.34 3.01 2.66
N PRO A 295 -21.66 2.00 1.84
CA PRO A 295 -22.85 2.05 0.98
C PRO A 295 -24.16 2.26 1.76
N ASN A 296 -24.32 1.67 2.95
CA ASN A 296 -25.47 1.96 3.82
C ASN A 296 -25.48 3.42 4.27
N VAL A 297 -24.33 3.97 4.70
CA VAL A 297 -24.20 5.39 5.03
C VAL A 297 -24.63 6.26 3.85
N PHE A 298 -24.16 5.95 2.63
CA PHE A 298 -24.57 6.72 1.44
C PHE A 298 -26.06 6.59 1.12
N ASN A 299 -26.70 5.46 1.38
CA ASN A 299 -28.14 5.32 1.17
C ASN A 299 -28.97 6.23 2.09
N GLU A 300 -28.52 6.45 3.33
CA GLU A 300 -29.18 7.35 4.28
C GLU A 300 -28.88 8.83 4.00
N MET A 301 -27.84 9.14 3.24
CA MET A 301 -27.40 10.50 2.97
C MET A 301 -28.22 11.15 1.85
N LYS A 302 -28.56 12.44 2.02
CA LYS A 302 -29.08 13.25 0.92
C LYS A 302 -28.08 13.36 -0.21
N GLY A 303 -28.45 12.87 -1.41
CA GLY A 303 -27.55 12.81 -2.57
C GLY A 303 -26.49 11.69 -2.47
N GLY A 304 -26.73 10.66 -1.68
CA GLY A 304 -25.80 9.57 -1.39
C GLY A 304 -25.28 8.85 -2.63
N ARG A 305 -26.08 8.72 -3.70
CA ARG A 305 -25.62 8.20 -5.00
C ARG A 305 -24.42 8.99 -5.54
N LEU A 306 -24.43 10.31 -5.44
CA LEU A 306 -23.30 11.15 -5.85
C LEU A 306 -22.09 10.93 -4.93
N TRP A 307 -22.32 11.03 -3.62
CA TRP A 307 -21.25 10.89 -2.62
C TRP A 307 -20.62 9.51 -2.66
N GLY A 308 -21.39 8.44 -2.77
CA GLY A 308 -20.91 7.08 -2.93
C GLY A 308 -20.12 6.89 -4.24
N SER A 309 -20.60 7.47 -5.35
CA SER A 309 -19.86 7.42 -6.62
C SER A 309 -18.50 8.13 -6.52
N LEU A 310 -18.44 9.31 -5.91
CA LEU A 310 -17.20 10.05 -5.70
C LEU A 310 -16.24 9.29 -4.76
N PHE A 311 -16.79 8.65 -3.71
CA PHE A 311 -16.00 7.83 -2.80
C PHE A 311 -15.40 6.62 -3.49
N PHE A 312 -16.17 5.82 -4.24
CA PHE A 312 -15.62 4.67 -4.93
C PHE A 312 -14.74 5.03 -6.12
N LEU A 313 -14.93 6.20 -6.75
CA LEU A 313 -13.98 6.74 -7.72
C LEU A 313 -12.62 7.05 -7.05
N PHE A 314 -12.66 7.70 -5.89
CA PHE A 314 -11.47 7.95 -5.07
C PHE A 314 -10.76 6.64 -4.69
N MET A 315 -11.50 5.63 -4.20
CA MET A 315 -10.97 4.31 -3.84
C MET A 315 -10.35 3.60 -5.05
N THR A 316 -11.00 3.67 -6.22
CA THR A 316 -10.49 3.11 -7.47
C THR A 316 -9.16 3.76 -7.88
N PHE A 317 -9.04 5.07 -7.76
CA PHE A 317 -7.79 5.78 -8.08
C PHE A 317 -6.68 5.44 -7.09
N ALA A 318 -6.99 5.30 -5.80
CA ALA A 318 -6.05 4.85 -4.79
C ALA A 318 -5.53 3.43 -5.10
N ALA A 319 -6.40 2.51 -5.48
CA ALA A 319 -5.99 1.17 -5.87
C ALA A 319 -5.14 1.17 -7.16
N LEU A 320 -5.60 1.88 -8.21
CA LEU A 320 -4.91 1.94 -9.50
C LEU A 320 -3.52 2.59 -9.40
N SER A 321 -3.33 3.62 -8.58
CA SER A 321 -2.01 4.26 -8.43
C SER A 321 -0.96 3.28 -7.92
N THR A 322 -1.29 2.47 -6.92
CA THR A 322 -0.43 1.40 -6.42
C THR A 322 -0.22 0.29 -7.46
N ILE A 323 -1.28 -0.17 -8.13
CA ILE A 323 -1.21 -1.21 -9.16
C ILE A 323 -0.26 -0.80 -10.30
N ILE A 324 -0.41 0.40 -10.84
CA ILE A 324 0.45 0.93 -11.90
C ILE A 324 1.91 1.01 -11.43
N ALA A 325 2.14 1.46 -10.20
CA ALA A 325 3.48 1.57 -9.63
C ALA A 325 4.16 0.20 -9.49
N VAL A 326 3.44 -0.82 -8.99
CA VAL A 326 3.97 -2.19 -8.84
C VAL A 326 4.12 -2.86 -10.20
N PHE A 327 3.20 -2.66 -11.16
CA PHE A 327 3.36 -3.15 -12.53
C PHE A 327 4.60 -2.56 -13.20
N GLN A 328 4.89 -1.27 -12.99
CA GLN A 328 6.12 -0.65 -13.48
C GLN A 328 7.37 -1.32 -12.87
N ASN A 329 7.33 -1.72 -11.59
CA ASN A 329 8.42 -2.46 -10.97
C ASN A 329 8.61 -3.86 -11.61
N ILE A 330 7.53 -4.60 -11.82
CA ILE A 330 7.53 -5.92 -12.47
C ILE A 330 8.07 -5.83 -13.91
N ILE A 331 7.63 -4.84 -14.68
CA ILE A 331 8.10 -4.61 -16.05
C ILE A 331 9.59 -4.28 -16.05
N SER A 332 10.03 -3.39 -15.18
CA SER A 332 11.44 -2.99 -15.07
C SER A 332 12.34 -4.14 -14.63
N PHE A 333 11.84 -5.04 -13.78
CA PHE A 333 12.53 -6.27 -13.43
C PHE A 333 12.78 -7.13 -14.67
N ALA A 334 11.77 -7.37 -15.49
CA ALA A 334 11.89 -8.18 -16.70
C ALA A 334 12.83 -7.55 -17.73
N GLN A 335 12.82 -6.21 -17.85
CA GLN A 335 13.74 -5.48 -18.71
C GLN A 335 15.19 -5.56 -18.21
N ASP A 336 15.43 -5.38 -16.91
CA ASP A 336 16.78 -5.39 -16.33
C ASP A 336 17.39 -6.80 -16.28
N LEU A 337 16.59 -7.86 -16.01
CA LEU A 337 17.09 -9.22 -15.83
C LEU A 337 17.18 -9.99 -17.15
N TRP A 338 16.13 -9.88 -17.98
CA TRP A 338 16.01 -10.68 -19.22
C TRP A 338 16.18 -9.87 -20.50
N ASN A 339 16.48 -8.57 -20.40
CA ASN A 339 16.59 -7.66 -21.54
C ASN A 339 15.36 -7.66 -22.46
N TRP A 340 14.16 -7.84 -21.87
CA TRP A 340 12.92 -7.81 -22.66
C TRP A 340 12.59 -6.40 -23.13
N SER A 341 12.04 -6.28 -24.33
CA SER A 341 11.44 -5.03 -24.78
C SER A 341 10.22 -4.67 -23.91
N LEU A 342 9.88 -3.39 -23.82
CA LEU A 342 8.72 -2.92 -23.08
C LEU A 342 7.45 -3.67 -23.49
N LYS A 343 7.18 -3.81 -24.79
CA LYS A 343 5.99 -4.51 -25.30
C LYS A 343 5.95 -5.98 -24.85
N LYS A 344 7.08 -6.68 -24.93
CA LYS A 344 7.18 -8.08 -24.46
C LYS A 344 6.96 -8.19 -22.96
N ALA A 345 7.60 -7.31 -22.18
CA ALA A 345 7.46 -7.29 -20.72
C ALA A 345 6.01 -7.01 -20.29
N VAL A 346 5.34 -6.04 -20.91
CA VAL A 346 3.93 -5.71 -20.67
C VAL A 346 3.02 -6.89 -20.98
N LEU A 347 3.15 -7.49 -22.15
CA LEU A 347 2.27 -8.57 -22.57
C LEU A 347 2.41 -9.82 -21.68
N ILE A 348 3.65 -10.28 -21.46
CA ILE A 348 3.90 -11.51 -20.70
C ILE A 348 3.51 -11.32 -19.23
N ASN A 349 3.88 -10.18 -18.62
CA ASN A 349 3.54 -9.92 -17.23
C ASN A 349 2.04 -9.63 -17.05
N GLY A 350 1.38 -9.02 -18.05
CA GLY A 350 -0.06 -8.83 -18.04
C GLY A 350 -0.83 -10.14 -17.99
N VAL A 351 -0.45 -11.09 -18.86
CA VAL A 351 -1.01 -12.45 -18.84
C VAL A 351 -0.66 -13.17 -17.54
N ALA A 352 0.59 -13.07 -17.08
CA ALA A 352 1.04 -13.73 -15.85
C ALA A 352 0.25 -13.23 -14.63
N ILE A 353 0.10 -11.92 -14.45
CA ILE A 353 -0.68 -11.35 -13.33
C ILE A 353 -2.15 -11.75 -13.44
N PHE A 354 -2.74 -11.69 -14.62
CA PHE A 354 -4.13 -12.14 -14.80
C PHE A 354 -4.31 -13.59 -14.34
N VAL A 355 -3.46 -14.51 -14.81
CA VAL A 355 -3.55 -15.94 -14.46
C VAL A 355 -3.26 -16.18 -12.98
N LEU A 356 -2.24 -15.52 -12.43
CA LEU A 356 -1.85 -15.65 -11.03
C LEU A 356 -2.87 -15.05 -10.05
N SER A 357 -3.72 -14.12 -10.50
CA SER A 357 -4.81 -13.56 -9.67
C SER A 357 -6.06 -14.46 -9.63
N LEU A 358 -6.20 -15.44 -10.55
CA LEU A 358 -7.35 -16.35 -10.55
C LEU A 358 -7.50 -17.19 -9.27
N PRO A 359 -6.42 -17.76 -8.66
CA PRO A 359 -6.52 -18.49 -7.41
C PRO A 359 -7.15 -17.69 -6.27
N CYS A 360 -6.88 -16.38 -6.19
CA CYS A 360 -7.54 -15.48 -5.21
C CYS A 360 -9.07 -15.52 -5.38
N ILE A 361 -9.57 -15.40 -6.61
CA ILE A 361 -11.00 -15.48 -6.93
C ILE A 361 -11.56 -16.89 -6.70
N PHE A 362 -10.83 -17.92 -7.09
CA PHE A 362 -11.23 -19.30 -6.87
C PHE A 362 -11.34 -19.64 -5.38
N GLY A 363 -10.45 -19.10 -4.53
CA GLY A 363 -10.51 -19.24 -3.08
C GLY A 363 -11.74 -18.65 -2.44
N MET A 364 -12.41 -17.72 -3.09
CA MET A 364 -13.69 -17.14 -2.65
C MET A 364 -14.92 -17.85 -3.25
N THR A 365 -14.72 -18.66 -4.28
CA THR A 365 -15.81 -19.30 -5.04
C THR A 365 -15.69 -20.81 -5.03
N ILE A 366 -15.12 -21.40 -6.06
CA ILE A 366 -15.05 -22.86 -6.25
C ILE A 366 -14.10 -23.58 -5.28
N TRP A 367 -13.18 -22.87 -4.63
CA TRP A 367 -12.25 -23.37 -3.62
C TRP A 367 -12.50 -22.75 -2.24
N SER A 368 -13.72 -22.27 -1.97
CA SER A 368 -14.07 -21.59 -0.70
C SER A 368 -13.77 -22.41 0.55
N ASP A 369 -13.89 -23.75 0.44
CA ASP A 369 -13.60 -24.69 1.53
C ASP A 369 -12.10 -25.03 1.65
N PHE A 370 -11.29 -24.66 0.66
CA PHE A 370 -9.85 -24.91 0.67
C PHE A 370 -9.13 -23.85 1.47
N THR A 371 -8.54 -24.24 2.60
CA THR A 371 -7.76 -23.37 3.46
C THR A 371 -6.35 -23.90 3.70
N ILE A 372 -5.38 -23.01 3.79
CA ILE A 372 -4.00 -23.31 4.19
C ILE A 372 -3.71 -22.55 5.48
N LEU A 373 -3.27 -23.24 6.52
CA LEU A 373 -3.06 -22.66 7.86
C LEU A 373 -4.32 -21.95 8.41
N GLY A 374 -5.52 -22.46 8.10
CA GLY A 374 -6.80 -21.88 8.50
C GLY A 374 -7.19 -20.60 7.76
N LYS A 375 -6.47 -20.23 6.69
CA LYS A 375 -6.71 -19.02 5.88
C LYS A 375 -7.19 -19.39 4.48
N GLN A 376 -8.15 -18.63 3.96
CA GLN A 376 -8.49 -18.67 2.54
C GLN A 376 -7.34 -18.13 1.70
N ILE A 377 -7.34 -18.36 0.39
CA ILE A 377 -6.22 -18.00 -0.50
C ILE A 377 -5.89 -16.52 -0.43
N MET A 378 -6.88 -15.63 -0.50
CA MET A 378 -6.68 -14.18 -0.42
C MET A 378 -6.02 -13.75 0.90
N ASP A 379 -6.51 -14.30 2.03
CA ASP A 379 -5.95 -13.99 3.34
C ASP A 379 -4.54 -14.56 3.53
N LEU A 380 -4.25 -15.68 2.86
CA LEU A 380 -2.91 -16.27 2.85
C LEU A 380 -1.94 -15.41 2.02
N GLU A 381 -2.37 -14.93 0.85
CA GLU A 381 -1.58 -14.03 0.01
C GLU A 381 -1.26 -12.72 0.75
N ASP A 382 -2.27 -12.09 1.39
CA ASP A 382 -2.03 -10.90 2.23
C ASP A 382 -1.11 -11.22 3.41
N PHE A 383 -1.29 -12.34 4.11
CA PHE A 383 -0.41 -12.76 5.20
C PHE A 383 1.04 -12.93 4.73
N LEU A 384 1.25 -13.58 3.58
CA LEU A 384 2.59 -13.76 3.02
C LEU A 384 3.24 -12.42 2.66
N VAL A 385 2.50 -11.50 2.09
CA VAL A 385 3.01 -10.16 1.78
C VAL A 385 3.25 -9.36 3.06
N SER A 386 2.22 -9.17 3.86
CA SER A 386 2.23 -8.23 5.00
C SER A 386 3.13 -8.69 6.15
N ASN A 387 3.17 -10.00 6.44
CA ASN A 387 3.92 -10.56 7.56
C ASN A 387 5.28 -11.17 7.18
N ASN A 388 5.56 -11.38 5.89
CA ASN A 388 6.83 -11.95 5.44
C ASN A 388 7.57 -11.03 4.47
N MET A 389 6.99 -10.75 3.29
CA MET A 389 7.71 -10.09 2.21
C MET A 389 8.11 -8.65 2.59
N LEU A 390 7.21 -7.89 3.20
CA LEU A 390 7.49 -6.52 3.60
C LEU A 390 8.50 -6.45 4.76
N PRO A 391 8.33 -7.14 5.91
CA PRO A 391 9.29 -7.07 7.01
C PRO A 391 10.66 -7.66 6.65
N LEU A 392 10.70 -8.88 6.09
CA LEU A 392 11.98 -9.52 5.76
C LEU A 392 12.72 -8.79 4.64
N GLY A 393 12.00 -8.28 3.66
CA GLY A 393 12.58 -7.46 2.60
C GLY A 393 13.16 -6.15 3.12
N SER A 394 12.44 -5.49 4.03
CA SER A 394 12.92 -4.30 4.72
C SER A 394 14.18 -4.60 5.55
N LEU A 395 14.23 -5.76 6.21
CA LEU A 395 15.40 -6.24 6.92
C LEU A 395 16.60 -6.46 5.98
N VAL A 396 16.38 -7.00 4.78
CA VAL A 396 17.44 -7.17 3.78
C VAL A 396 18.01 -5.82 3.34
N TYR A 397 17.17 -4.83 2.98
CA TYR A 397 17.63 -3.48 2.64
C TYR A 397 18.41 -2.83 3.78
N LEU A 398 17.89 -2.96 5.01
CA LEU A 398 18.52 -2.45 6.22
C LEU A 398 19.92 -3.06 6.42
N LEU A 399 20.01 -4.38 6.45
CA LEU A 399 21.29 -5.09 6.66
C LEU A 399 22.27 -4.83 5.51
N PHE A 400 21.81 -4.75 4.27
CA PHE A 400 22.63 -4.43 3.13
C PHE A 400 23.28 -3.04 3.23
N CYS A 401 22.53 -2.06 3.70
CA CYS A 401 23.02 -0.68 3.85
C CYS A 401 23.92 -0.46 5.06
N VAL A 402 23.76 -1.25 6.16
CA VAL A 402 24.55 -1.02 7.40
C VAL A 402 25.71 -1.98 7.60
N ASN A 403 25.66 -3.17 6.99
CA ASN A 403 26.65 -4.22 7.23
C ASN A 403 27.89 -4.02 6.35
N LYS A 404 29.07 -4.33 6.91
CA LYS A 404 30.35 -4.31 6.18
C LYS A 404 30.43 -5.36 5.05
N TYR A 405 29.65 -6.43 5.11
CA TYR A 405 29.53 -7.45 4.06
C TYR A 405 28.42 -7.15 3.04
N GLY A 406 27.72 -6.03 3.19
CA GLY A 406 26.77 -5.46 2.22
C GLY A 406 27.37 -4.25 1.51
N TRP A 407 26.52 -3.36 1.02
CA TRP A 407 26.94 -2.08 0.43
C TRP A 407 27.64 -1.18 1.45
N GLY A 408 27.21 -1.24 2.70
CA GLY A 408 27.85 -0.64 3.85
C GLY A 408 27.39 0.78 4.15
N TRP A 409 27.54 1.15 5.44
CA TRP A 409 27.06 2.41 6.00
C TRP A 409 27.60 3.66 5.30
N GLU A 410 28.89 3.70 5.00
CA GLU A 410 29.51 4.90 4.43
C GLU A 410 29.05 5.16 2.98
N ASN A 411 28.87 4.09 2.19
CA ASN A 411 28.34 4.20 0.82
C ASN A 411 26.87 4.65 0.83
N PHE A 412 26.05 4.03 1.69
CA PHE A 412 24.68 4.44 1.92
C PHE A 412 24.56 5.90 2.32
N LEU A 413 25.31 6.31 3.34
CA LEU A 413 25.25 7.67 3.88
C LEU A 413 25.69 8.71 2.84
N LYS A 414 26.75 8.40 2.07
CA LYS A 414 27.23 9.25 0.97
C LYS A 414 26.14 9.42 -0.08
N GLU A 415 25.50 8.34 -0.50
CA GLU A 415 24.45 8.39 -1.51
C GLU A 415 23.22 9.16 -0.98
N ALA A 416 22.72 8.81 0.19
CA ALA A 416 21.54 9.46 0.80
C ALA A 416 21.73 10.98 0.94
N ASN A 417 22.97 11.42 1.21
CA ASN A 417 23.32 12.81 1.44
C ASN A 417 23.88 13.53 0.20
N THR A 418 23.85 12.91 -0.97
CA THR A 418 24.23 13.56 -2.24
C THR A 418 23.14 14.52 -2.68
N GLY A 419 23.54 15.77 -3.03
CA GLY A 419 22.65 16.84 -3.48
C GLY A 419 22.28 17.84 -2.37
N ALA A 420 21.28 18.67 -2.64
CA ALA A 420 20.80 19.70 -1.71
C ALA A 420 19.59 19.23 -0.88
N GLY A 421 19.46 19.67 0.37
CA GLY A 421 18.31 19.41 1.23
C GLY A 421 18.68 18.79 2.58
N ILE A 422 17.72 18.08 3.21
CA ILE A 422 17.84 17.50 4.56
C ILE A 422 18.78 16.30 4.53
N SER A 423 19.82 16.31 5.37
CA SER A 423 20.78 15.21 5.47
C SER A 423 20.26 14.06 6.36
N PHE A 424 20.58 12.84 5.95
CA PHE A 424 20.38 11.65 6.81
C PHE A 424 21.35 11.73 7.99
N PRO A 425 20.87 11.56 9.25
CA PRO A 425 21.67 11.77 10.43
C PRO A 425 22.70 10.64 10.64
N LYS A 426 23.99 10.97 10.74
CA LYS A 426 25.06 9.99 11.02
C LYS A 426 24.84 9.23 12.33
N LYS A 427 24.26 9.88 13.34
CA LYS A 427 24.01 9.33 14.68
C LYS A 427 23.03 8.14 14.66
N MET A 428 22.22 7.98 13.61
CA MET A 428 21.29 6.84 13.49
C MET A 428 21.98 5.50 13.24
N ARG A 429 23.29 5.48 12.97
CA ARG A 429 24.05 4.23 12.68
C ARG A 429 23.82 3.14 13.72
N VAL A 430 23.98 3.45 15.00
CA VAL A 430 23.83 2.46 16.09
C VAL A 430 22.42 1.91 16.13
N TYR A 431 21.40 2.78 16.05
CA TYR A 431 20.01 2.41 16.03
C TYR A 431 19.69 1.48 14.82
N LEU A 432 20.11 1.86 13.62
CA LEU A 432 19.84 1.12 12.40
C LEU A 432 20.63 -0.19 12.29
N THR A 433 21.78 -0.28 12.96
CA THR A 433 22.62 -1.49 12.92
C THR A 433 22.15 -2.54 13.93
N PHE A 434 21.69 -2.13 15.11
CA PHE A 434 21.41 -3.06 16.22
C PHE A 434 19.95 -3.08 16.66
N VAL A 435 19.30 -1.93 16.77
CA VAL A 435 17.93 -1.87 17.32
C VAL A 435 16.90 -2.20 16.27
N LEU A 436 16.93 -1.50 15.14
CA LEU A 436 15.91 -1.65 14.09
C LEU A 436 15.83 -3.08 13.53
N PRO A 437 16.92 -3.81 13.26
CA PRO A 437 16.84 -5.21 12.81
C PRO A 437 16.12 -6.12 13.82
N ILE A 438 16.34 -5.92 15.12
CA ILE A 438 15.68 -6.69 16.18
C ILE A 438 14.17 -6.40 16.17
N VAL A 439 13.80 -5.13 16.05
CA VAL A 439 12.38 -4.73 16.00
C VAL A 439 11.69 -5.32 14.77
N VAL A 440 12.32 -5.26 13.60
CA VAL A 440 11.74 -5.84 12.37
C VAL A 440 11.60 -7.35 12.48
N PHE A 441 12.60 -8.03 13.05
CA PHE A 441 12.56 -9.48 13.28
C PHE A 441 11.48 -9.86 14.29
N TYR A 442 11.30 -9.05 15.34
CA TYR A 442 10.22 -9.22 16.31
C TYR A 442 8.83 -9.14 15.64
N ILE A 443 8.62 -8.16 14.76
CA ILE A 443 7.38 -8.01 13.99
C ILE A 443 7.11 -9.27 13.16
N PHE A 444 8.13 -9.79 12.49
CA PHE A 444 8.02 -11.02 11.71
C PHE A 444 7.59 -12.22 12.59
N ILE A 445 8.24 -12.45 13.74
CA ILE A 445 7.91 -13.54 14.64
C ILE A 445 6.50 -13.39 15.22
N GLN A 446 6.12 -12.19 15.62
CA GLN A 446 4.80 -11.91 16.21
C GLN A 446 3.66 -12.21 15.22
N GLY A 447 3.86 -11.99 13.93
CA GLY A 447 2.89 -12.37 12.89
C GLY A 447 2.60 -13.88 12.90
N TYR A 448 3.62 -14.71 13.08
CA TYR A 448 3.46 -16.17 13.20
C TYR A 448 2.90 -16.60 14.55
N TRP A 449 3.30 -15.94 15.63
CA TRP A 449 2.75 -16.22 16.95
C TRP A 449 1.23 -16.04 16.97
N SER A 450 0.75 -14.93 16.39
CA SER A 450 -0.69 -14.65 16.26
C SER A 450 -1.41 -15.70 15.40
N LEU A 451 -0.76 -16.15 14.31
CA LEU A 451 -1.31 -17.21 13.44
C LEU A 451 -1.48 -18.53 14.19
N PHE A 452 -0.46 -18.99 14.91
CA PHE A 452 -0.50 -20.27 15.64
C PHE A 452 -1.34 -20.22 16.91
N ALA A 453 -1.48 -19.06 17.55
CA ALA A 453 -2.40 -18.86 18.67
C ALA A 453 -3.87 -18.96 18.24
N GLY A 454 -4.20 -18.49 17.04
CA GLY A 454 -5.55 -18.59 16.46
C GLY A 454 -5.92 -19.98 15.92
N LEU A 455 -4.96 -20.91 15.80
CA LEU A 455 -5.20 -22.30 15.39
C LEU A 455 -5.47 -23.25 16.56
N LYS A 456 -5.32 -22.78 17.81
CA LYS A 456 -5.68 -23.50 19.05
C LYS A 456 -7.10 -23.16 19.45
#